data_86c25ed4c44d865215bf5593d5f901c8
#
_entry.id   86c25ed4c44d865215bf5593d5f901c8
#
_cell.length_a   1.000
_cell.length_b   1.000
_cell.length_c   1.000
_cell.angle_alpha   90.00
_cell.angle_beta   90.00
_cell.angle_gamma   90.00
#
_symmetry.space_group_name_H-M   'P 1'
#
loop_
_entity.id
_entity.type
_entity.pdbx_description
1 polymer ?
#
loop_
_entity_poly.entity_id
_entity_poly.type
_entity_poly.pdbx_seq_one_letter_code
_entity_poly.pdbx_strand_id
1 'polypeptide(L)'
;MIWNREVEVVCVAAVLGMAGLFGEAAPFAGVEEEILVGAGSIAECESTGDEATAELLDSTRGAVFTVGDNFDGSSPPEEPDSCYASNWGQHETRTRPVPGDHDYAGGAGSSTGGAEDYFDYFGEMAGEPGKGYYSYELGGWHVVALNSMCDEVGGCDEDSPMLRWLERDLAANDKPCTLALWHHPLFSSGPNSNHISMWAAWDALYLAGADVVVNGHDRVYERFAPQTPEGNPAPNRGIREFVVGTGGASLDTFGESKPNSEARNSGTHGVLKFTLRPDGYEWEFLSAEGSAFSDSGSDDCH
;
A
#
# COMPACT_ATOMS: atom_id res chain seq x y z
N MET A 1 -48.42 -61.62 69.40
CA MET A 1 -47.00 -61.86 69.12
C MET A 1 -46.73 -61.50 67.67
N ILE A 2 -46.21 -60.33 67.45
CA ILE A 2 -46.03 -59.75 66.10
C ILE A 2 -44.56 -59.63 65.89
N TRP A 3 -44.08 -60.32 64.87
CA TRP A 3 -42.62 -60.24 64.45
C TRP A 3 -42.44 -59.13 63.44
N ASN A 4 -41.61 -58.15 63.78
CA ASN A 4 -41.11 -57.15 62.86
C ASN A 4 -39.94 -57.75 62.07
N ARG A 5 -40.03 -57.65 60.77
CA ARG A 5 -38.91 -57.84 59.86
C ARG A 5 -38.45 -56.46 59.38
N GLU A 6 -37.26 -56.06 59.73
CA GLU A 6 -36.56 -54.91 59.14
C GLU A 6 -36.06 -55.31 57.78
N VAL A 7 -36.35 -54.49 56.84
CA VAL A 7 -35.77 -54.57 55.42
C VAL A 7 -34.67 -53.57 55.32
N GLU A 8 -33.44 -54.05 55.22
CA GLU A 8 -32.27 -53.24 54.87
C GLU A 8 -32.37 -52.89 53.43
N VAL A 9 -32.40 -51.59 53.08
CA VAL A 9 -32.28 -51.07 51.74
C VAL A 9 -30.81 -50.72 51.52
N VAL A 10 -30.12 -51.51 50.70
CA VAL A 10 -28.75 -51.20 50.25
C VAL A 10 -28.85 -50.22 49.06
N CYS A 11 -28.53 -48.97 49.31
CA CYS A 11 -28.33 -48.00 48.24
C CYS A 11 -26.97 -48.21 47.55
N VAL A 12 -26.96 -48.73 46.32
CA VAL A 12 -25.79 -48.76 45.45
C VAL A 12 -25.72 -47.42 44.71
N ALA A 13 -24.80 -46.57 45.13
CA ALA A 13 -24.51 -45.33 44.39
C ALA A 13 -23.65 -45.65 43.14
N ALA A 14 -24.29 -45.57 41.98
CA ALA A 14 -23.55 -45.59 40.70
C ALA A 14 -22.90 -44.24 40.45
N VAL A 15 -21.57 -44.16 40.55
CA VAL A 15 -20.80 -43.01 40.15
C VAL A 15 -20.62 -43.08 38.63
N LEU A 16 -21.43 -42.30 37.90
CA LEU A 16 -21.24 -42.04 36.48
C LEU A 16 -20.10 -41.02 36.34
N GLY A 17 -18.94 -41.52 35.98
CA GLY A 17 -17.80 -40.68 35.58
C GLY A 17 -18.11 -39.99 34.23
N MET A 18 -18.45 -38.70 34.27
CA MET A 18 -18.42 -37.85 33.09
C MET A 18 -16.94 -37.60 32.74
N ALA A 19 -16.42 -38.35 31.76
CA ALA A 19 -15.20 -37.96 31.05
C ALA A 19 -15.51 -36.71 30.24
N GLY A 20 -15.09 -35.54 30.75
CA GLY A 20 -15.10 -34.29 30.00
C GLY A 20 -14.16 -34.41 28.81
N LEU A 21 -14.74 -34.46 27.62
CA LEU A 21 -13.99 -34.20 26.39
C LEU A 21 -13.57 -32.72 26.42
N PHE A 22 -12.41 -32.41 26.94
CA PHE A 22 -11.73 -31.15 26.63
C PHE A 22 -11.31 -31.27 25.16
N GLY A 23 -12.14 -30.77 24.27
CA GLY A 23 -11.72 -30.49 22.91
C GLY A 23 -10.56 -29.49 23.00
N GLU A 24 -9.36 -29.91 22.62
CA GLU A 24 -8.31 -28.97 22.33
C GLU A 24 -8.84 -28.03 21.24
N ALA A 25 -9.01 -26.76 21.60
CA ALA A 25 -9.25 -25.71 20.61
C ALA A 25 -8.08 -25.77 19.64
N ALA A 26 -8.36 -26.06 18.37
CA ALA A 26 -7.36 -25.94 17.34
C ALA A 26 -6.73 -24.53 17.46
N PRO A 27 -5.41 -24.40 17.40
CA PRO A 27 -4.81 -23.07 17.37
C PRO A 27 -5.45 -22.34 16.20
N PHE A 28 -6.01 -21.15 16.46
CA PHE A 28 -6.37 -20.22 15.41
C PHE A 28 -5.12 -20.12 14.56
N ALA A 29 -5.19 -20.48 13.27
CA ALA A 29 -4.14 -20.16 12.31
C ALA A 29 -4.02 -18.62 12.40
N GLY A 30 -2.97 -18.15 13.07
CA GLY A 30 -2.74 -16.73 13.21
C GLY A 30 -2.67 -16.16 11.81
N VAL A 31 -3.42 -15.12 11.51
CA VAL A 31 -3.20 -14.32 10.31
C VAL A 31 -1.76 -13.82 10.47
N GLU A 32 -0.88 -14.27 9.58
CA GLU A 32 0.54 -13.91 9.64
C GLU A 32 0.67 -12.41 9.31
N GLU A 33 1.66 -11.76 9.91
CA GLU A 33 2.06 -10.42 9.53
C GLU A 33 2.61 -10.45 8.11
N GLU A 34 2.21 -9.49 7.29
CA GLU A 34 2.68 -9.36 5.93
C GLU A 34 3.56 -8.11 5.78
N ILE A 35 4.55 -8.19 4.92
CA ILE A 35 5.42 -7.06 4.61
C ILE A 35 5.05 -6.51 3.24
N LEU A 36 4.83 -5.19 3.19
CA LEU A 36 4.66 -4.41 1.98
C LEU A 36 5.71 -3.31 1.96
N VAL A 37 6.57 -3.24 0.94
CA VAL A 37 7.69 -2.30 0.89
C VAL A 37 7.82 -1.69 -0.49
N GLY A 38 8.16 -0.41 -0.59
CA GLY A 38 8.36 0.22 -1.90
C GLY A 38 8.48 1.73 -1.87
N ALA A 39 8.50 2.32 -3.05
CA ALA A 39 8.56 3.75 -3.32
C ALA A 39 8.05 4.04 -4.74
N GLY A 40 8.03 5.30 -5.14
CA GLY A 40 7.86 5.75 -6.52
C GLY A 40 9.03 6.59 -6.99
N SER A 41 8.97 7.09 -8.24
CA SER A 41 10.01 7.86 -8.91
C SER A 41 11.35 7.13 -8.86
N ILE A 42 11.40 5.98 -9.55
CA ILE A 42 12.42 4.96 -9.33
C ILE A 42 13.60 5.14 -10.28
N ALA A 43 13.39 4.81 -11.56
CA ALA A 43 14.47 4.77 -12.52
C ALA A 43 14.77 6.16 -13.08
N GLU A 44 16.00 6.62 -12.89
CA GLU A 44 16.62 7.74 -13.57
C GLU A 44 18.06 7.31 -13.85
N CYS A 45 18.34 6.88 -15.10
CA CYS A 45 19.61 6.22 -15.47
C CYS A 45 20.89 7.03 -15.19
N GLU A 46 20.80 8.31 -14.93
CA GLU A 46 21.91 9.16 -14.52
C GLU A 46 22.06 9.24 -12.98
N SER A 47 21.10 8.70 -12.22
CA SER A 47 21.13 8.58 -10.77
C SER A 47 21.68 7.21 -10.34
N THR A 48 22.14 7.08 -9.12
CA THR A 48 22.47 5.81 -8.45
C THR A 48 21.51 5.54 -7.28
N GLY A 49 20.41 6.28 -7.24
CA GLY A 49 19.43 6.15 -6.18
C GLY A 49 18.63 4.86 -6.25
N ASP A 50 18.34 4.40 -7.46
CA ASP A 50 17.60 3.17 -7.72
C ASP A 50 18.40 1.90 -7.35
N GLU A 51 19.74 1.89 -7.59
CA GLU A 51 20.60 0.81 -7.07
C GLU A 51 20.57 0.78 -5.54
N ALA A 52 20.72 1.94 -4.90
CA ALA A 52 20.75 2.02 -3.44
C ALA A 52 19.44 1.60 -2.81
N THR A 53 18.29 1.87 -3.43
CA THR A 53 16.99 1.44 -2.94
C THR A 53 16.69 -0.02 -3.28
N ALA A 54 17.17 -0.54 -4.41
CA ALA A 54 17.10 -1.97 -4.73
C ALA A 54 17.83 -2.82 -3.70
N GLU A 55 19.00 -2.39 -3.19
CA GLU A 55 19.71 -3.07 -2.09
C GLU A 55 18.87 -3.16 -0.80
N LEU A 56 18.01 -2.16 -0.53
CA LEU A 56 17.06 -2.22 0.58
C LEU A 56 15.98 -3.27 0.34
N LEU A 57 15.51 -3.40 -0.90
CA LEU A 57 14.54 -4.44 -1.28
C LEU A 57 15.15 -5.84 -1.22
N ASP A 58 16.43 -6.01 -1.58
CA ASP A 58 17.14 -7.29 -1.47
C ASP A 58 17.17 -7.81 -0.03
N SER A 59 17.29 -6.89 0.91
CA SER A 59 17.32 -7.21 2.34
C SER A 59 15.93 -7.34 2.97
N THR A 60 14.86 -6.94 2.26
CA THR A 60 13.50 -6.90 2.76
C THR A 60 12.61 -7.90 2.03
N ARG A 61 11.99 -8.82 2.78
CA ARG A 61 11.03 -9.80 2.24
C ARG A 61 9.65 -9.16 2.09
N GLY A 62 8.73 -9.87 1.41
CA GLY A 62 7.33 -9.48 1.26
C GLY A 62 6.99 -8.94 -0.13
N ALA A 63 5.80 -8.39 -0.28
CA ALA A 63 5.37 -7.76 -1.52
C ALA A 63 6.06 -6.41 -1.71
N VAL A 64 6.36 -6.08 -2.96
CA VAL A 64 6.88 -4.75 -3.34
C VAL A 64 5.74 -3.96 -3.96
N PHE A 65 5.57 -2.71 -3.59
CA PHE A 65 4.71 -1.79 -4.29
C PHE A 65 5.54 -0.74 -5.04
N THR A 66 4.99 -0.19 -6.10
CA THR A 66 5.47 1.07 -6.66
C THR A 66 4.33 2.08 -6.69
N VAL A 67 4.65 3.37 -6.59
CA VAL A 67 3.67 4.45 -6.66
C VAL A 67 3.97 5.40 -7.82
N GLY A 68 4.20 4.79 -9.00
CA GLY A 68 4.36 5.47 -10.27
C GLY A 68 5.75 6.02 -10.53
N ASP A 69 5.95 6.49 -11.76
CA ASP A 69 7.24 6.86 -12.31
C ASP A 69 8.25 5.72 -12.14
N ASN A 70 7.83 4.55 -12.62
CA ASN A 70 8.67 3.35 -12.59
C ASN A 70 9.84 3.54 -13.55
N PHE A 71 9.56 4.17 -14.68
CA PHE A 71 10.47 4.49 -15.75
C PHE A 71 10.63 6.02 -15.87
N ASP A 72 11.77 6.51 -16.31
CA ASP A 72 12.00 7.95 -16.42
C ASP A 72 11.45 8.58 -17.73
N GLY A 73 10.88 7.75 -18.61
CA GLY A 73 10.34 8.17 -19.89
C GLY A 73 11.38 8.70 -20.88
N SER A 74 12.67 8.71 -20.52
CA SER A 74 13.78 9.20 -21.37
C SER A 74 14.53 8.07 -22.07
N SER A 75 14.31 6.83 -21.66
CA SER A 75 14.97 5.65 -22.26
C SER A 75 14.44 5.36 -23.66
N PRO A 76 15.33 4.94 -24.60
CA PRO A 76 14.87 4.53 -25.93
C PRO A 76 13.95 3.30 -25.84
N PRO A 77 12.90 3.22 -26.68
CA PRO A 77 11.96 2.08 -26.68
C PRO A 77 12.59 0.71 -26.91
N GLU A 78 13.81 0.68 -27.41
CA GLU A 78 14.57 -0.52 -27.77
C GLU A 78 15.34 -1.10 -26.57
N GLU A 79 15.47 -0.34 -25.49
CA GLU A 79 16.02 -0.77 -24.20
C GLU A 79 15.02 -0.32 -23.11
N PRO A 80 13.84 -0.98 -23.01
CA PRO A 80 12.89 -0.61 -21.99
C PRO A 80 13.59 -0.74 -20.65
N ASP A 81 14.07 0.40 -20.19
CA ASP A 81 14.55 0.65 -18.88
C ASP A 81 15.60 -0.31 -18.34
N SER A 82 16.76 -0.31 -18.98
CA SER A 82 17.90 -1.05 -18.47
C SER A 82 18.21 -0.72 -17.00
N CYS A 83 17.89 0.48 -16.52
CA CYS A 83 18.07 0.92 -15.15
C CYS A 83 17.07 0.23 -14.22
N TYR A 84 15.76 0.32 -14.49
CA TYR A 84 14.76 -0.36 -13.69
C TYR A 84 14.97 -1.88 -13.70
N ALA A 85 15.10 -2.47 -14.88
CA ALA A 85 15.21 -3.92 -15.04
C ALA A 85 16.43 -4.52 -14.33
N SER A 86 17.57 -3.80 -14.31
CA SER A 86 18.79 -4.26 -13.64
C SER A 86 18.74 -4.17 -12.12
N ASN A 87 17.90 -3.30 -11.57
CA ASN A 87 17.80 -2.99 -10.14
C ASN A 87 16.46 -3.48 -9.56
N TRP A 88 15.43 -2.67 -9.57
CA TRP A 88 14.10 -3.03 -9.06
C TRP A 88 13.43 -4.18 -9.82
N GLY A 89 13.74 -4.36 -11.10
CA GLY A 89 13.23 -5.45 -11.92
C GLY A 89 13.59 -6.86 -11.41
N GLN A 90 14.62 -7.00 -10.59
CA GLN A 90 14.93 -8.26 -9.92
C GLN A 90 13.82 -8.71 -8.95
N HIS A 91 12.93 -7.79 -8.59
CA HIS A 91 11.78 -8.02 -7.69
C HIS A 91 10.44 -8.10 -8.42
N GLU A 92 10.41 -8.09 -9.76
CA GLU A 92 9.22 -8.06 -10.60
C GLU A 92 8.13 -9.06 -10.15
N THR A 93 8.51 -10.30 -9.87
CA THR A 93 7.55 -11.36 -9.49
C THR A 93 6.78 -11.10 -8.20
N ARG A 94 7.25 -10.20 -7.34
CA ARG A 94 6.59 -9.79 -6.10
C ARG A 94 6.11 -8.35 -6.12
N THR A 95 6.27 -7.65 -7.26
CA THR A 95 5.90 -6.23 -7.42
C THR A 95 4.43 -6.08 -7.76
N ARG A 96 3.80 -5.06 -7.19
CA ARG A 96 2.43 -4.60 -7.42
C ARG A 96 2.50 -3.13 -7.82
N PRO A 97 2.62 -2.84 -9.12
CA PRO A 97 2.90 -1.49 -9.61
C PRO A 97 1.64 -0.65 -9.78
N VAL A 98 1.79 0.67 -9.65
CA VAL A 98 0.86 1.65 -10.23
C VAL A 98 1.62 2.54 -11.22
N PRO A 99 0.96 3.07 -12.27
CA PRO A 99 1.62 3.96 -13.21
C PRO A 99 1.70 5.41 -12.70
N GLY A 100 2.72 6.14 -13.14
CA GLY A 100 2.88 7.58 -12.98
C GLY A 100 2.89 8.31 -14.32
N ASP A 101 3.09 9.63 -14.29
CA ASP A 101 3.04 10.45 -15.50
C ASP A 101 4.25 10.20 -16.43
N HIS A 102 5.40 9.85 -15.89
CA HIS A 102 6.56 9.45 -16.69
C HIS A 102 6.33 8.11 -17.40
N ASP A 103 5.61 7.17 -16.79
CA ASP A 103 5.23 5.89 -17.43
C ASP A 103 4.30 6.11 -18.65
N TYR A 104 3.55 7.23 -18.69
CA TYR A 104 2.71 7.63 -19.80
C TYR A 104 3.40 8.57 -20.82
N ALA A 105 4.52 9.18 -20.43
CA ALA A 105 5.22 10.14 -21.29
C ALA A 105 5.79 9.49 -22.57
N GLY A 106 5.91 8.17 -22.59
CA GLY A 106 6.49 7.39 -23.68
C GLY A 106 7.98 7.66 -23.82
N GLY A 107 8.80 6.63 -23.92
CA GLY A 107 10.23 6.78 -24.22
C GLY A 107 10.47 7.62 -25.48
N ALA A 108 11.67 8.14 -25.67
CA ALA A 108 12.07 8.97 -26.80
C ALA A 108 11.84 8.23 -28.13
N GLY A 109 10.64 8.31 -28.68
CA GLY A 109 10.19 7.61 -29.89
C GLY A 109 8.74 7.15 -29.88
N SER A 110 8.06 7.12 -28.74
CA SER A 110 6.62 6.86 -28.68
C SER A 110 5.87 8.07 -29.23
N SER A 111 5.21 7.88 -30.36
CA SER A 111 4.39 8.93 -31.02
C SER A 111 2.93 8.89 -30.61
N THR A 112 2.56 8.00 -29.67
CA THR A 112 1.16 7.64 -29.43
C THR A 112 0.64 8.00 -28.05
N GLY A 113 1.48 8.42 -27.09
CA GLY A 113 1.03 8.66 -25.71
C GLY A 113 0.28 7.43 -25.16
N GLY A 114 0.71 6.90 -24.05
CA GLY A 114 0.13 5.70 -23.47
C GLY A 114 1.21 4.96 -22.68
N ALA A 115 0.83 4.23 -21.65
CA ALA A 115 1.75 3.45 -20.82
C ALA A 115 1.95 2.04 -21.41
N GLU A 116 2.13 1.91 -22.75
CA GLU A 116 2.27 0.60 -23.40
C GLU A 116 3.46 -0.15 -22.84
N ASP A 117 4.64 0.50 -22.70
CA ASP A 117 5.85 -0.10 -22.16
C ASP A 117 5.67 -0.55 -20.71
N TYR A 118 4.94 0.21 -19.89
CA TYR A 118 4.58 -0.14 -18.53
C TYR A 118 3.70 -1.40 -18.48
N PHE A 119 2.65 -1.47 -19.29
CA PHE A 119 1.76 -2.62 -19.31
C PHE A 119 2.42 -3.86 -19.93
N ASP A 120 3.28 -3.68 -20.92
CA ASP A 120 4.04 -4.78 -21.53
C ASP A 120 5.08 -5.35 -20.56
N TYR A 121 5.73 -4.49 -19.79
CA TYR A 121 6.73 -4.89 -18.80
C TYR A 121 6.10 -5.63 -17.62
N PHE A 122 5.11 -5.04 -16.96
CA PHE A 122 4.51 -5.61 -15.76
C PHE A 122 3.41 -6.65 -16.02
N GLY A 123 2.88 -6.71 -17.24
CA GLY A 123 1.88 -7.68 -17.64
C GLY A 123 0.67 -7.71 -16.70
N GLU A 124 0.29 -8.91 -16.27
CA GLU A 124 -0.87 -9.12 -15.38
C GLU A 124 -0.74 -8.42 -14.02
N MET A 125 0.49 -8.10 -13.58
CA MET A 125 0.74 -7.42 -12.31
C MET A 125 0.29 -5.95 -12.32
N ALA A 126 0.20 -5.33 -13.52
CA ALA A 126 -0.30 -3.98 -13.72
C ALA A 126 -1.84 -3.89 -13.79
N GLY A 127 -2.54 -5.01 -13.64
CA GLY A 127 -3.98 -5.08 -13.84
C GLY A 127 -4.38 -5.15 -15.33
N GLU A 128 -5.59 -4.71 -15.64
CA GLU A 128 -6.09 -4.71 -17.03
C GLU A 128 -5.38 -3.63 -17.86
N PRO A 129 -4.78 -3.98 -19.02
CA PRO A 129 -4.11 -3.02 -19.88
C PRO A 129 -4.99 -1.81 -20.22
N GLY A 130 -4.43 -0.61 -20.14
CA GLY A 130 -5.12 0.66 -20.34
C GLY A 130 -5.99 1.12 -19.16
N LYS A 131 -6.10 0.33 -18.09
CA LYS A 131 -6.73 0.75 -16.83
C LYS A 131 -5.71 1.06 -15.74
N GLY A 132 -4.83 0.11 -15.42
CA GLY A 132 -3.80 0.28 -14.38
C GLY A 132 -4.37 0.48 -12.98
N TYR A 133 -5.63 0.06 -12.73
CA TYR A 133 -6.24 0.01 -11.40
C TYR A 133 -6.78 -1.39 -11.12
N TYR A 134 -6.53 -1.87 -9.91
CA TYR A 134 -6.86 -3.21 -9.45
C TYR A 134 -6.80 -3.28 -7.92
N SER A 135 -7.21 -4.39 -7.33
CA SER A 135 -7.06 -4.67 -5.91
C SER A 135 -6.57 -6.08 -5.67
N TYR A 136 -6.00 -6.30 -4.50
CA TYR A 136 -5.54 -7.62 -4.05
C TYR A 136 -5.55 -7.70 -2.52
N GLU A 137 -5.57 -8.95 -2.04
CA GLU A 137 -5.49 -9.23 -0.62
C GLU A 137 -4.04 -9.48 -0.20
N LEU A 138 -3.65 -8.92 0.94
CA LEU A 138 -2.36 -9.19 1.56
C LEU A 138 -2.57 -9.43 3.07
N GLY A 139 -2.63 -10.70 3.46
CA GLY A 139 -3.01 -11.09 4.82
C GLY A 139 -4.39 -10.59 5.22
N GLY A 140 -4.45 -9.78 6.25
CA GLY A 140 -5.68 -9.14 6.77
C GLY A 140 -6.07 -7.85 6.04
N TRP A 141 -5.32 -7.45 5.01
CA TRP A 141 -5.47 -6.16 4.34
C TRP A 141 -6.06 -6.28 2.95
N HIS A 142 -6.90 -5.33 2.61
CA HIS A 142 -7.32 -5.04 1.25
C HIS A 142 -6.43 -3.94 0.68
N VAL A 143 -5.71 -4.23 -0.39
CA VAL A 143 -4.81 -3.27 -1.02
C VAL A 143 -5.38 -2.86 -2.38
N VAL A 144 -5.60 -1.57 -2.55
CA VAL A 144 -6.19 -0.98 -3.75
C VAL A 144 -5.12 -0.19 -4.50
N ALA A 145 -4.86 -0.55 -5.74
CA ALA A 145 -4.03 0.21 -6.66
C ALA A 145 -4.93 1.04 -7.58
N LEU A 146 -4.70 2.35 -7.66
CA LEU A 146 -5.45 3.27 -8.51
C LEU A 146 -4.53 3.93 -9.55
N ASN A 147 -5.13 4.39 -10.63
CA ASN A 147 -4.43 5.12 -11.68
C ASN A 147 -4.84 6.60 -11.65
N SER A 148 -3.93 7.46 -11.23
CA SER A 148 -4.17 8.90 -11.13
C SER A 148 -3.94 9.68 -12.42
N MET A 149 -3.65 8.98 -13.54
CA MET A 149 -3.60 9.57 -14.88
C MET A 149 -5.02 9.69 -15.43
N CYS A 150 -5.79 10.63 -14.89
CA CYS A 150 -7.25 10.73 -15.07
C CYS A 150 -7.67 10.83 -16.54
N ASP A 151 -6.91 11.55 -17.35
CA ASP A 151 -7.21 11.72 -18.79
C ASP A 151 -7.08 10.40 -19.55
N GLU A 152 -6.24 9.48 -19.07
CA GLU A 152 -5.96 8.21 -19.73
C GLU A 152 -6.98 7.12 -19.37
N VAL A 153 -7.61 7.22 -18.20
CA VAL A 153 -8.54 6.20 -17.67
C VAL A 153 -10.02 6.60 -17.75
N GLY A 154 -10.31 7.70 -18.43
CA GLY A 154 -11.69 8.18 -18.62
C GLY A 154 -12.25 8.95 -17.43
N GLY A 155 -11.37 9.58 -16.66
CA GLY A 155 -11.71 10.45 -15.53
C GLY A 155 -11.38 9.83 -14.17
N CYS A 156 -11.30 10.72 -13.15
CA CYS A 156 -11.16 10.36 -11.74
C CYS A 156 -12.29 10.97 -10.88
N ASP A 157 -13.33 11.50 -11.52
CA ASP A 157 -14.50 12.05 -10.84
C ASP A 157 -15.48 10.92 -10.39
N GLU A 158 -16.51 11.30 -9.65
CA GLU A 158 -17.52 10.39 -9.07
C GLU A 158 -18.20 9.49 -10.11
N ASP A 159 -18.33 9.96 -11.36
CA ASP A 159 -18.99 9.24 -12.45
C ASP A 159 -18.00 8.46 -13.34
N SER A 160 -16.71 8.52 -13.08
CA SER A 160 -15.68 7.85 -13.88
C SER A 160 -15.74 6.32 -13.77
N PRO A 161 -15.23 5.59 -14.78
CA PRO A 161 -15.15 4.14 -14.72
C PRO A 161 -14.36 3.61 -13.54
N MET A 162 -13.25 4.27 -13.18
CA MET A 162 -12.39 3.89 -12.07
C MET A 162 -13.11 4.07 -10.72
N LEU A 163 -13.78 5.20 -10.51
CA LEU A 163 -14.49 5.44 -9.26
C LEU A 163 -15.66 4.47 -9.06
N ARG A 164 -16.44 4.21 -10.09
CA ARG A 164 -17.50 3.18 -10.02
C ARG A 164 -16.97 1.78 -9.79
N TRP A 165 -15.76 1.48 -10.23
CA TRP A 165 -15.09 0.24 -9.91
C TRP A 165 -14.66 0.23 -8.45
N LEU A 166 -13.99 1.30 -7.97
CA LEU A 166 -13.52 1.45 -6.60
C LEU A 166 -14.66 1.29 -5.57
N GLU A 167 -15.78 1.99 -5.79
CA GLU A 167 -16.95 1.88 -4.89
C GLU A 167 -17.49 0.45 -4.79
N ARG A 168 -17.52 -0.29 -5.90
CA ARG A 168 -17.97 -1.70 -5.90
C ARG A 168 -16.97 -2.61 -5.23
N ASP A 169 -15.70 -2.36 -5.43
CA ASP A 169 -14.59 -3.11 -4.86
C ASP A 169 -14.59 -2.96 -3.33
N LEU A 170 -14.62 -1.72 -2.84
CA LEU A 170 -14.72 -1.41 -1.41
C LEU A 170 -15.99 -1.97 -0.77
N ALA A 171 -17.13 -1.92 -1.45
CA ALA A 171 -18.39 -2.49 -0.95
C ALA A 171 -18.39 -4.02 -0.90
N ALA A 172 -17.56 -4.69 -1.67
CA ALA A 172 -17.40 -6.14 -1.69
C ALA A 172 -16.32 -6.63 -0.72
N ASN A 173 -15.47 -5.73 -0.24
CA ASN A 173 -14.38 -6.04 0.69
C ASN A 173 -14.93 -6.35 2.11
N ASP A 174 -14.38 -7.41 2.72
CA ASP A 174 -14.68 -7.80 4.12
C ASP A 174 -13.45 -7.75 5.04
N LYS A 175 -12.30 -7.24 4.54
CA LYS A 175 -11.11 -7.06 5.35
C LYS A 175 -11.24 -5.89 6.31
N PRO A 176 -10.68 -5.99 7.52
CA PRO A 176 -10.76 -4.92 8.50
C PRO A 176 -9.93 -3.69 8.15
N CYS A 177 -8.89 -3.86 7.35
CA CYS A 177 -7.94 -2.80 7.02
C CYS A 177 -7.83 -2.59 5.52
N THR A 178 -7.72 -1.33 5.09
CA THR A 178 -7.59 -0.96 3.67
C THR A 178 -6.44 0.03 3.47
N LEU A 179 -5.57 -0.29 2.50
CA LEU A 179 -4.48 0.57 2.03
C LEU A 179 -4.66 0.85 0.54
N ALA A 180 -4.52 2.11 0.13
CA ALA A 180 -4.61 2.47 -1.28
C ALA A 180 -3.30 3.11 -1.79
N LEU A 181 -2.95 2.82 -3.05
CA LEU A 181 -1.74 3.23 -3.74
C LEU A 181 -2.11 3.96 -5.03
N TRP A 182 -1.52 5.13 -5.27
CA TRP A 182 -1.54 5.80 -6.58
C TRP A 182 -0.46 6.88 -6.65
N HIS A 183 -0.21 7.44 -7.85
CA HIS A 183 0.92 8.32 -8.08
C HIS A 183 0.75 9.73 -7.51
N HIS A 184 -0.25 10.49 -7.97
CA HIS A 184 -0.40 11.91 -7.64
C HIS A 184 -1.02 12.16 -6.26
N PRO A 185 -0.30 12.75 -5.29
CA PRO A 185 -0.83 12.97 -3.93
C PRO A 185 -1.93 14.03 -3.89
N LEU A 186 -2.93 13.82 -3.01
CA LEU A 186 -3.90 14.87 -2.69
C LEU A 186 -3.26 15.93 -1.80
N PHE A 187 -2.42 15.54 -0.85
CA PHE A 187 -1.68 16.44 0.03
C PHE A 187 -0.17 16.18 -0.10
N SER A 188 0.59 17.24 -0.32
CA SER A 188 2.05 17.20 -0.32
C SER A 188 2.62 18.58 -0.10
N SER A 189 3.77 18.69 0.56
CA SER A 189 4.58 19.91 0.67
C SER A 189 5.65 20.00 -0.41
N GLY A 190 5.70 19.04 -1.34
CA GLY A 190 6.59 19.05 -2.49
C GLY A 190 6.19 20.10 -3.54
N PRO A 191 6.99 20.23 -4.61
CA PRO A 191 6.83 21.30 -5.59
C PRO A 191 5.64 21.12 -6.54
N ASN A 192 5.21 19.86 -6.78
CA ASN A 192 4.20 19.51 -7.78
C ASN A 192 2.83 19.14 -7.18
N SER A 193 2.63 19.46 -5.93
CA SER A 193 1.61 18.93 -5.04
C SER A 193 0.16 19.36 -5.29
N ASN A 194 -0.77 18.64 -4.65
CA ASN A 194 -2.21 18.88 -4.52
C ASN A 194 -3.01 18.60 -5.80
N HIS A 195 -2.96 17.37 -6.24
CA HIS A 195 -3.76 16.89 -7.38
C HIS A 195 -5.22 16.64 -6.95
N ILE A 196 -6.00 17.71 -6.98
CA ILE A 196 -7.43 17.70 -6.59
C ILE A 196 -8.27 16.71 -7.42
N SER A 197 -7.77 16.25 -8.56
CA SER A 197 -8.43 15.24 -9.40
C SER A 197 -8.66 13.92 -8.68
N MET A 198 -7.82 13.59 -7.67
CA MET A 198 -7.97 12.37 -6.86
C MET A 198 -8.86 12.55 -5.61
N TRP A 199 -9.49 13.73 -5.46
CA TRP A 199 -10.34 14.00 -4.29
C TRP A 199 -11.50 13.02 -4.17
N ALA A 200 -12.17 12.68 -5.28
CA ALA A 200 -13.30 11.74 -5.25
C ALA A 200 -12.87 10.33 -4.84
N ALA A 201 -11.68 9.87 -5.25
CA ALA A 201 -11.12 8.60 -4.81
C ALA A 201 -10.80 8.62 -3.32
N TRP A 202 -10.21 9.72 -2.84
CA TRP A 202 -9.95 9.90 -1.40
C TRP A 202 -11.24 9.89 -0.58
N ASP A 203 -12.29 10.60 -1.03
CA ASP A 203 -13.57 10.64 -0.33
C ASP A 203 -14.23 9.27 -0.27
N ALA A 204 -14.23 8.52 -1.37
CA ALA A 204 -14.76 7.15 -1.42
C ALA A 204 -14.01 6.21 -0.43
N LEU A 205 -12.68 6.30 -0.39
CA LEU A 205 -11.84 5.55 0.55
C LEU A 205 -12.13 5.96 2.01
N TYR A 206 -12.22 7.26 2.28
CA TYR A 206 -12.54 7.79 3.62
C TYR A 206 -13.93 7.32 4.10
N LEU A 207 -14.94 7.34 3.23
CA LEU A 207 -16.28 6.87 3.54
C LEU A 207 -16.32 5.36 3.81
N ALA A 208 -15.47 4.59 3.12
CA ALA A 208 -15.33 3.15 3.31
C ALA A 208 -14.48 2.77 4.54
N GLY A 209 -13.81 3.74 5.18
CA GLY A 209 -12.98 3.50 6.35
C GLY A 209 -11.57 3.01 6.01
N ALA A 210 -10.98 3.48 4.91
CA ALA A 210 -9.60 3.15 4.58
C ALA A 210 -8.61 3.82 5.56
N ASP A 211 -7.51 3.13 5.86
CA ASP A 211 -6.55 3.50 6.89
C ASP A 211 -5.35 4.27 6.35
N VAL A 212 -4.85 3.85 5.18
CA VAL A 212 -3.59 4.34 4.62
C VAL A 212 -3.72 4.67 3.14
N VAL A 213 -3.09 5.77 2.73
CA VAL A 213 -2.84 6.13 1.34
C VAL A 213 -1.34 6.33 1.13
N VAL A 214 -0.79 5.80 0.03
CA VAL A 214 0.60 6.00 -0.34
C VAL A 214 0.70 6.55 -1.76
N ASN A 215 1.48 7.61 -1.92
CA ASN A 215 1.67 8.34 -3.16
C ASN A 215 3.15 8.52 -3.50
N GLY A 216 3.42 8.89 -4.76
CA GLY A 216 4.72 9.28 -5.28
C GLY A 216 4.72 10.72 -5.78
N HIS A 217 5.15 10.91 -7.06
CA HIS A 217 5.17 12.14 -7.85
C HIS A 217 6.10 13.23 -7.32
N ASP A 218 5.85 13.78 -6.12
CA ASP A 218 6.84 14.60 -5.46
C ASP A 218 7.98 13.72 -4.96
N ARG A 219 9.20 13.99 -5.41
CA ARG A 219 10.40 13.18 -5.14
C ARG A 219 10.97 13.48 -3.75
N VAL A 220 10.13 13.25 -2.75
CA VAL A 220 10.38 13.48 -1.32
C VAL A 220 9.78 12.35 -0.49
N TYR A 221 10.16 12.28 0.78
CA TYR A 221 9.41 11.54 1.79
C TYR A 221 8.61 12.52 2.65
N GLU A 222 7.30 12.32 2.77
CA GLU A 222 6.45 13.06 3.69
C GLU A 222 5.38 12.15 4.28
N ARG A 223 5.10 12.30 5.58
CA ARG A 223 4.01 11.60 6.27
C ARG A 223 3.10 12.60 6.93
N PHE A 224 1.80 12.40 6.76
CA PHE A 224 0.75 13.22 7.37
C PHE A 224 0.10 12.51 8.55
N ALA A 225 -0.44 13.28 9.49
CA ALA A 225 -1.38 12.77 10.49
C ALA A 225 -2.68 12.33 9.81
N PRO A 226 -3.45 11.39 10.42
CA PRO A 226 -4.75 10.99 9.88
C PRO A 226 -5.68 12.18 9.67
N GLN A 227 -6.23 12.30 8.44
CA GLN A 227 -6.99 13.46 8.02
C GLN A 227 -8.19 13.11 7.12
N THR A 228 -9.14 14.05 7.01
CA THR A 228 -10.28 13.96 6.10
C THR A 228 -9.90 14.34 4.67
N PRO A 229 -10.78 14.11 3.66
CA PRO A 229 -10.56 14.58 2.28
C PRO A 229 -10.35 16.11 2.15
N GLU A 230 -10.82 16.90 3.12
CA GLU A 230 -10.62 18.37 3.17
C GLU A 230 -9.33 18.77 3.92
N GLY A 231 -8.53 17.81 4.39
CA GLY A 231 -7.31 18.07 5.15
C GLY A 231 -7.53 18.48 6.60
N ASN A 232 -8.69 18.16 7.20
CA ASN A 232 -8.90 18.38 8.61
C ASN A 232 -8.34 17.20 9.43
N PRO A 233 -7.70 17.46 10.59
CA PRO A 233 -7.24 16.39 11.47
C PRO A 233 -8.39 15.45 11.90
N ALA A 234 -8.20 14.15 11.77
CA ALA A 234 -9.20 13.13 12.09
C ALA A 234 -8.55 11.88 12.73
N PRO A 235 -8.02 11.98 13.95
CA PRO A 235 -7.14 10.95 14.53
C PRO A 235 -7.79 9.58 14.75
N ASN A 236 -9.13 9.50 14.76
CA ASN A 236 -9.84 8.25 15.02
C ASN A 236 -10.49 7.62 13.77
N ARG A 237 -10.41 8.28 12.61
CA ARG A 237 -11.08 7.83 11.40
C ARG A 237 -10.43 8.38 10.12
N GLY A 238 -9.43 9.21 10.26
CA GLY A 238 -8.77 9.83 9.11
C GLY A 238 -7.84 8.87 8.41
N ILE A 239 -7.59 9.11 7.14
CA ILE A 239 -6.60 8.37 6.36
C ILE A 239 -5.22 8.97 6.62
N ARG A 240 -4.24 8.12 6.94
CA ARG A 240 -2.83 8.52 7.01
C ARG A 240 -2.20 8.45 5.62
N GLU A 241 -1.70 9.59 5.14
CA GLU A 241 -1.02 9.67 3.84
C GLU A 241 0.49 9.63 4.00
N PHE A 242 1.12 8.91 3.09
CA PHE A 242 2.57 8.90 2.89
C PHE A 242 2.87 9.28 1.44
N VAL A 243 3.74 10.28 1.26
CA VAL A 243 4.37 10.55 -0.03
C VAL A 243 5.76 9.94 0.00
N VAL A 244 6.07 9.07 -0.94
CA VAL A 244 7.34 8.33 -0.98
C VAL A 244 7.87 8.24 -2.41
N GLY A 245 8.16 9.41 -3.00
CA GLY A 245 8.80 9.53 -4.32
C GLY A 245 10.33 9.45 -4.25
N THR A 246 10.86 8.60 -3.37
CA THR A 246 12.30 8.54 -3.03
C THR A 246 13.00 7.30 -3.59
N GLY A 247 12.38 6.65 -4.61
CA GLY A 247 12.82 5.35 -5.14
C GLY A 247 14.15 5.36 -5.89
N GLY A 248 14.58 6.52 -6.43
CA GLY A 248 15.87 6.56 -7.13
C GLY A 248 16.12 7.81 -7.95
N ALA A 249 15.06 8.44 -8.47
CA ALA A 249 15.20 9.68 -9.22
C ALA A 249 15.68 10.85 -8.36
N SER A 250 16.25 11.87 -8.99
CA SER A 250 16.78 13.06 -8.34
C SER A 250 15.76 13.71 -7.42
N LEU A 251 16.11 13.89 -6.14
CA LEU A 251 15.19 14.37 -5.12
C LEU A 251 14.79 15.83 -5.31
N ASP A 252 13.52 16.12 -4.99
CA ASP A 252 12.96 17.46 -4.96
C ASP A 252 13.31 18.22 -3.66
N THR A 253 12.95 19.50 -3.63
CA THR A 253 13.00 20.31 -2.42
C THR A 253 11.60 20.67 -1.98
N PHE A 254 11.39 20.70 -0.66
CA PHE A 254 10.10 21.12 -0.11
C PHE A 254 9.76 22.59 -0.34
N GLY A 255 8.50 22.86 -0.59
CA GLY A 255 7.90 24.16 -0.45
C GLY A 255 7.47 24.47 1.00
N GLU A 256 6.39 25.23 1.14
CA GLU A 256 5.78 25.51 2.43
C GLU A 256 5.12 24.25 3.01
N SER A 257 5.37 23.99 4.30
CA SER A 257 4.77 22.84 5.00
C SER A 257 3.26 22.91 5.00
N LYS A 258 2.61 21.84 4.55
CA LYS A 258 1.16 21.72 4.64
C LYS A 258 0.72 21.40 6.07
N PRO A 259 -0.54 21.73 6.41
CA PRO A 259 -1.15 21.26 7.65
C PRO A 259 -1.08 19.73 7.77
N ASN A 260 -1.01 19.23 8.99
CA ASN A 260 -0.93 17.80 9.32
C ASN A 260 0.36 17.07 8.88
N SER A 261 1.32 17.73 8.25
CA SER A 261 2.63 17.16 7.95
C SER A 261 3.40 16.88 9.24
N GLU A 262 3.79 15.63 9.49
CA GLU A 262 4.43 15.18 10.73
C GLU A 262 5.91 14.84 10.56
N ALA A 263 6.29 14.28 9.40
CA ALA A 263 7.67 13.91 9.09
C ALA A 263 7.98 14.24 7.63
N ARG A 264 9.20 14.75 7.37
CA ARG A 264 9.64 15.14 6.02
C ARG A 264 11.12 14.90 5.82
N ASN A 265 11.47 14.40 4.65
CA ASN A 265 12.86 14.30 4.19
C ASN A 265 12.97 14.47 2.67
N SER A 266 13.93 15.27 2.24
CA SER A 266 14.30 15.46 0.82
C SER A 266 15.80 15.35 0.61
N GLY A 267 16.49 14.67 1.51
CA GLY A 267 17.96 14.58 1.51
C GLY A 267 18.50 13.16 1.33
N THR A 268 17.63 12.15 1.21
CA THR A 268 18.06 10.77 1.00
C THR A 268 17.00 9.98 0.23
N HIS A 269 17.46 9.08 -0.62
CA HIS A 269 16.65 8.01 -1.18
C HIS A 269 16.29 6.99 -0.11
N GLY A 270 15.23 6.22 -0.35
CA GLY A 270 14.79 5.19 0.55
C GLY A 270 13.45 4.61 0.15
N VAL A 271 13.03 3.59 0.87
CA VAL A 271 11.75 2.90 0.67
C VAL A 271 10.92 2.92 1.95
N LEU A 272 9.62 2.96 1.80
CA LEU A 272 8.68 2.83 2.91
C LEU A 272 8.30 1.35 3.07
N LYS A 273 8.53 0.82 4.27
CA LYS A 273 8.16 -0.54 4.65
C LYS A 273 6.98 -0.50 5.61
N PHE A 274 5.95 -1.28 5.32
CA PHE A 274 4.88 -1.62 6.24
C PHE A 274 5.02 -3.04 6.76
N THR A 275 4.75 -3.22 8.05
CA THR A 275 4.42 -4.51 8.65
C THR A 275 2.91 -4.50 8.91
N LEU A 276 2.17 -5.20 8.07
CA LEU A 276 0.72 -5.25 8.06
C LEU A 276 0.25 -6.35 9.02
N ARG A 277 -0.43 -5.98 10.09
CA ARG A 277 -1.06 -6.88 11.06
C ARG A 277 -2.54 -7.04 10.75
N PRO A 278 -3.22 -8.02 11.32
CA PRO A 278 -4.65 -8.24 11.08
C PRO A 278 -5.55 -7.06 11.45
N ASP A 279 -5.10 -6.20 12.36
CA ASP A 279 -5.88 -5.12 12.98
C ASP A 279 -5.12 -3.79 13.07
N GLY A 280 -3.98 -3.67 12.38
CA GLY A 280 -3.16 -2.46 12.41
C GLY A 280 -1.90 -2.60 11.57
N TYR A 281 -1.04 -1.60 11.63
CA TYR A 281 0.19 -1.56 10.86
C TYR A 281 1.32 -0.85 11.60
N GLU A 282 2.53 -1.20 11.22
CA GLU A 282 3.74 -0.45 11.55
C GLU A 282 4.35 0.07 10.26
N TRP A 283 4.96 1.26 10.32
CA TRP A 283 5.74 1.79 9.21
C TRP A 283 7.17 2.07 9.62
N GLU A 284 8.06 1.96 8.66
CA GLU A 284 9.46 2.30 8.80
C GLU A 284 9.99 2.82 7.45
N PHE A 285 10.53 4.06 7.43
CA PHE A 285 11.26 4.54 6.29
C PHE A 285 12.70 4.03 6.34
N LEU A 286 13.03 3.16 5.42
CA LEU A 286 14.37 2.59 5.27
C LEU A 286 15.18 3.52 4.38
N SER A 287 16.12 4.24 4.96
CA SER A 287 16.99 5.16 4.23
C SER A 287 18.13 4.41 3.53
N ALA A 288 18.51 4.86 2.34
CA ALA A 288 19.75 4.42 1.69
C ALA A 288 20.97 4.69 2.57
N GLU A 289 22.06 3.97 2.32
CA GLU A 289 23.26 4.03 3.13
C GLU A 289 23.79 5.45 3.37
N GLY A 290 24.28 5.70 4.58
CA GLY A 290 24.90 6.97 4.97
C GLY A 290 23.94 8.04 5.47
N SER A 291 22.62 7.84 5.39
CA SER A 291 21.62 8.76 5.95
C SER A 291 21.38 8.51 7.43
N ALA A 292 21.17 9.61 8.17
CA ALA A 292 20.73 9.57 9.56
C ALA A 292 19.22 9.76 9.72
N PHE A 293 18.47 9.98 8.62
CA PHE A 293 17.02 10.15 8.69
C PHE A 293 16.33 8.80 8.92
N SER A 294 15.38 8.80 9.81
CA SER A 294 14.46 7.69 10.03
C SER A 294 13.08 8.22 10.42
N ASP A 295 12.04 7.58 9.99
CA ASP A 295 10.67 7.78 10.46
C ASP A 295 10.02 6.41 10.63
N SER A 296 9.42 6.19 11.80
CA SER A 296 8.75 4.94 12.11
C SER A 296 7.64 5.16 13.12
N GLY A 297 6.68 4.26 13.13
CA GLY A 297 5.57 4.27 14.08
C GLY A 297 4.61 3.12 13.83
N SER A 298 3.46 3.18 14.48
CA SER A 298 2.39 2.21 14.33
C SER A 298 1.03 2.86 14.53
N ASP A 299 0.00 2.29 13.94
CA ASP A 299 -1.39 2.66 14.18
C ASP A 299 -2.29 1.41 14.07
N ASP A 300 -3.48 1.49 14.63
CA ASP A 300 -4.51 0.45 14.49
C ASP A 300 -5.43 0.81 13.32
N CYS A 301 -6.05 -0.20 12.69
CA CYS A 301 -7.12 0.02 11.70
C CYS A 301 -8.40 0.50 12.40
N HIS A 302 -9.29 1.16 11.68
CA HIS A 302 -10.50 1.77 12.25
C HIS A 302 -11.81 1.35 11.57
#